data_cd7b0e6cbddabea17a53d3995ad4dcc8
#
_entry.id   cd7b0e6cbddabea17a53d3995ad4dcc8
#
_cell.length_a   1.000
_cell.length_b   1.000
_cell.length_c   1.000
_cell.angle_alpha   90.00
_cell.angle_beta   90.00
_cell.angle_gamma   90.00
#
_symmetry.space_group_name_H-M   'P 1'
#
loop_
_entity.id
_entity.type
_entity.pdbx_description
1 polymer ?
#
loop_
_entity_poly.entity_id
_entity_poly.type
_entity_poly.pdbx_seq_one_letter_code
_entity_poly.pdbx_strand_id
1 'polypeptide(L)'
;MKISKNITSENNPITRSIGVLVPLINGTLTLQNFSTLIMMAIWFLLPLKYGGNVNPTVTSMWNQDLFSWIYAGWPVFTFPLISAVALLVILLNRRGFSRDSLFFCLLIVFPGIMILIASLIGWINTTEKDVAYLFSAQLLGIIVLVSASVIHIQADPKARRLILISICAGSLAASSITWNQKFYMYPKILKNIEVKLEQGERIDEKVLSRLRSDTDFPGPFSWKNTLGAHLILLLPVCVLLAWRAGRYVDPPRASSFVFSGFVIICTLGALWFSKSLAAALIITIVITSIALFWIIRRFNWGEKTNQKRLKHLFLLLLVTVCLGVFFQSWIVKEKKISTLNSRFSHWEQAINMFEEKPFLGVGMGEYYTHYLQNKSSRAPVTRFAHSLFLCFLSQCGVFGGIAALIMLFYPIWLMILIIKRKLRFQSEAIWVAVFSGSLAWAGHSLLDFNIQVPSTVATFLILPSLGLKFHKDDLIVPLRRFIPVGLIGLLFVGICLIPITRFNGEKNYKILSQLIKNQSSEKNIYTIGEIASRKLPYSPYPASKIAQFAIKSEQYEYAVKQLKDCIRRTPHRSTYYAMLAQVYEKMGRKDDALLSIELALLWYPTNKKYKEIRSFLKDS
;
A
#
# COMPACT_ATOMS: atom_id res chain seq x y z
N MET A 1 10.38 -44.33 -2.83
CA MET A 1 10.73 -42.99 -2.39
C MET A 1 12.19 -42.71 -2.73
N LYS A 2 12.46 -42.15 -3.95
CA LYS A 2 13.82 -41.92 -4.47
C LYS A 2 14.19 -40.42 -4.44
N ILE A 3 14.12 -39.82 -3.26
CA ILE A 3 14.49 -38.40 -3.07
C ILE A 3 15.99 -38.22 -2.77
N SER A 4 16.71 -39.30 -2.38
CA SER A 4 18.02 -39.16 -1.76
C SER A 4 19.23 -39.09 -2.72
N LYS A 5 19.14 -39.47 -4.00
CA LYS A 5 20.31 -39.52 -4.87
C LYS A 5 20.60 -38.29 -5.74
N ASN A 6 19.63 -37.36 -5.92
CA ASN A 6 19.85 -36.13 -6.73
C ASN A 6 20.15 -34.87 -5.91
N ILE A 7 20.18 -34.97 -4.60
CA ILE A 7 20.41 -33.82 -3.70
C ILE A 7 21.90 -33.51 -3.50
N THR A 8 22.79 -34.46 -3.81
CA THR A 8 24.24 -34.36 -3.50
C THR A 8 25.12 -33.84 -4.63
N SER A 9 24.59 -33.50 -5.82
CA SER A 9 25.43 -32.87 -6.83
C SER A 9 25.57 -31.35 -6.55
N GLU A 10 26.81 -30.87 -6.35
CA GLU A 10 27.18 -29.47 -6.14
C GLU A 10 26.66 -28.50 -7.22
N ASN A 11 26.19 -29.01 -8.34
CA ASN A 11 25.63 -28.25 -9.46
C ASN A 11 24.11 -28.09 -9.44
N ASN A 12 23.41 -28.66 -8.46
CA ASN A 12 21.96 -28.50 -8.38
C ASN A 12 21.62 -27.11 -7.83
N PRO A 13 20.86 -26.27 -8.56
CA PRO A 13 20.49 -24.92 -8.10
C PRO A 13 19.62 -24.90 -6.83
N ILE A 14 18.96 -26.00 -6.47
CA ILE A 14 18.25 -26.15 -5.18
C ILE A 14 19.28 -26.29 -4.05
N THR A 15 20.29 -27.13 -4.20
CA THR A 15 21.38 -27.27 -3.20
C THR A 15 22.16 -25.97 -3.07
N ARG A 16 22.37 -25.21 -4.14
CA ARG A 16 22.95 -23.87 -4.08
C ARG A 16 22.04 -22.83 -3.40
N SER A 17 20.72 -22.97 -3.49
CA SER A 17 19.76 -22.08 -2.79
C SER A 17 19.56 -22.49 -1.34
N ILE A 18 19.50 -23.78 -1.04
CA ILE A 18 19.48 -24.34 0.32
C ILE A 18 20.84 -24.14 1.02
N GLY A 19 21.93 -23.97 0.28
CA GLY A 19 23.28 -23.69 0.81
C GLY A 19 23.40 -22.45 1.69
N VAL A 20 22.38 -21.56 1.71
CA VAL A 20 22.26 -20.46 2.70
C VAL A 20 21.55 -20.93 3.98
N LEU A 21 20.66 -21.93 3.88
CA LEU A 21 19.94 -22.50 5.02
C LEU A 21 20.74 -23.61 5.72
N VAL A 22 21.60 -24.33 4.96
CA VAL A 22 22.47 -25.40 5.51
C VAL A 22 23.46 -24.89 6.56
N PRO A 23 24.13 -23.73 6.43
CA PRO A 23 24.97 -23.17 7.50
C PRO A 23 24.20 -22.79 8.78
N LEU A 24 22.91 -22.44 8.66
CA LEU A 24 22.02 -22.25 9.81
C LEU A 24 21.80 -23.55 10.60
N ILE A 25 21.70 -24.67 9.86
CA ILE A 25 21.49 -26.00 10.45
C ILE A 25 22.83 -26.51 11.02
N ASN A 26 23.96 -26.18 10.39
CA ASN A 26 25.31 -26.64 10.77
C ASN A 26 26.10 -25.66 11.66
N GLY A 27 25.46 -24.60 12.19
CA GLY A 27 26.08 -23.69 13.17
C GLY A 27 27.08 -22.67 12.62
N THR A 28 27.35 -22.61 11.31
CA THR A 28 28.27 -21.63 10.70
C THR A 28 27.52 -20.43 10.09
N LEU A 29 26.96 -19.60 10.95
CA LEU A 29 26.22 -18.42 10.53
C LEU A 29 27.20 -17.29 10.16
N THR A 30 27.49 -17.10 8.88
CA THR A 30 28.25 -15.93 8.45
C THR A 30 27.37 -14.67 8.53
N LEU A 31 27.99 -13.51 8.80
CA LEU A 31 27.31 -12.22 8.82
C LEU A 31 26.53 -11.95 7.51
N GLN A 32 27.04 -12.43 6.39
CA GLN A 32 26.40 -12.33 5.08
C GLN A 32 25.10 -13.14 4.99
N ASN A 33 25.14 -14.40 5.43
CA ASN A 33 23.96 -15.25 5.42
C ASN A 33 22.87 -14.70 6.36
N PHE A 34 23.27 -14.21 7.53
CA PHE A 34 22.36 -13.56 8.49
C PHE A 34 21.72 -12.30 7.89
N SER A 35 22.50 -11.45 7.23
CA SER A 35 21.99 -10.26 6.54
C SER A 35 20.97 -10.62 5.46
N THR A 36 21.23 -11.67 4.68
CA THR A 36 20.29 -12.13 3.64
C THR A 36 19.00 -12.64 4.27
N LEU A 37 19.06 -13.36 5.39
CA LEU A 37 17.86 -13.82 6.12
C LEU A 37 17.02 -12.66 6.63
N ILE A 38 17.64 -11.62 7.18
CA ILE A 38 16.90 -10.41 7.61
C ILE A 38 16.18 -9.78 6.41
N MET A 39 16.88 -9.60 5.29
CA MET A 39 16.26 -9.06 4.08
C MET A 39 15.13 -9.94 3.56
N MET A 40 15.29 -11.26 3.56
CA MET A 40 14.22 -12.20 3.21
C MET A 40 12.99 -12.04 4.12
N ALA A 41 13.20 -11.95 5.43
CA ALA A 41 12.14 -11.77 6.39
C ALA A 41 11.40 -10.44 6.18
N ILE A 42 12.14 -9.34 5.94
CA ILE A 42 11.54 -8.03 5.63
C ILE A 42 10.64 -8.14 4.40
N TRP A 43 11.14 -8.65 3.29
CA TRP A 43 10.37 -8.73 2.05
C TRP A 43 9.21 -9.71 2.09
N PHE A 44 9.32 -10.80 2.85
CA PHE A 44 8.22 -11.73 3.10
C PHE A 44 7.09 -11.08 3.91
N LEU A 45 7.45 -10.38 5.00
CA LEU A 45 6.49 -9.76 5.91
C LEU A 45 5.88 -8.48 5.36
N LEU A 46 6.49 -7.86 4.35
CA LEU A 46 6.09 -6.55 3.85
C LEU A 46 4.62 -6.47 3.44
N PRO A 47 4.07 -7.34 2.58
CA PRO A 47 2.66 -7.32 2.22
C PRO A 47 1.73 -7.68 3.39
N LEU A 48 2.20 -8.47 4.33
CA LEU A 48 1.41 -8.92 5.48
C LEU A 48 1.28 -7.84 6.55
N LYS A 49 2.33 -7.02 6.74
CA LYS A 49 2.40 -6.01 7.80
C LYS A 49 2.09 -4.59 7.32
N TYR A 50 2.38 -4.28 6.06
CA TYR A 50 2.21 -2.96 5.46
C TYR A 50 1.39 -3.00 4.16
N GLY A 51 0.47 -3.94 4.05
CA GLY A 51 -0.51 -4.03 2.97
C GLY A 51 -1.63 -3.00 3.06
N GLY A 52 -1.80 -2.35 4.21
CA GLY A 52 -2.85 -1.36 4.44
C GLY A 52 -2.32 -0.02 4.92
N ASN A 53 -3.06 1.04 4.62
CA ASN A 53 -2.95 2.30 5.35
C ASN A 53 -3.76 2.13 6.62
N VAL A 54 -3.15 1.56 7.64
CA VAL A 54 -3.82 1.30 8.91
C VAL A 54 -4.07 2.64 9.58
N ASN A 55 -5.32 2.91 9.94
CA ASN A 55 -5.62 3.97 10.87
C ASN A 55 -4.65 3.87 12.05
N PRO A 56 -4.10 4.97 12.54
CA PRO A 56 -3.00 5.01 13.52
C PRO A 56 -3.33 4.39 14.89
N THR A 57 -4.44 3.70 15.02
CA THR A 57 -4.77 2.99 16.26
C THR A 57 -3.87 1.76 16.39
N VAL A 58 -2.87 1.89 17.22
CA VAL A 58 -1.82 0.91 17.60
C VAL A 58 -2.41 -0.38 18.24
N THR A 59 -3.67 -0.69 18.00
CA THR A 59 -4.38 -1.77 18.68
C THR A 59 -3.83 -3.16 18.35
N SER A 60 -3.10 -3.31 17.26
CA SER A 60 -2.74 -4.63 16.75
C SER A 60 -1.34 -5.12 17.09
N MET A 61 -0.45 -4.27 17.64
CA MET A 61 0.96 -4.68 17.86
C MET A 61 1.20 -5.41 19.20
N TRP A 62 0.28 -5.26 20.18
CA TRP A 62 0.52 -5.66 21.56
C TRP A 62 -0.60 -6.53 22.10
N ASN A 63 -0.26 -7.57 22.83
CA ASN A 63 -1.18 -8.49 23.52
C ASN A 63 -2.06 -9.33 22.59
N GLN A 64 -1.52 -9.87 21.50
CA GLN A 64 -2.22 -10.83 20.65
C GLN A 64 -1.47 -12.16 20.67
N ASP A 65 -2.24 -13.25 20.56
CA ASP A 65 -1.66 -14.55 20.28
C ASP A 65 -0.90 -14.54 18.95
N LEU A 66 -0.05 -15.52 18.73
CA LEU A 66 0.79 -15.63 17.53
C LEU A 66 -0.05 -15.57 16.24
N PHE A 67 -1.25 -16.15 16.27
CA PHE A 67 -2.13 -16.20 15.11
C PHE A 67 -2.68 -14.80 14.77
N SER A 68 -3.21 -14.10 15.75
CA SER A 68 -3.66 -12.70 15.60
C SER A 68 -2.50 -11.79 15.19
N TRP A 69 -1.29 -12.02 15.69
CA TRP A 69 -0.10 -11.26 15.32
C TRP A 69 0.25 -11.45 13.82
N ILE A 70 0.12 -12.66 13.27
CA ILE A 70 0.36 -12.92 11.84
C ILE A 70 -0.58 -12.10 10.95
N TYR A 71 -1.87 -12.01 11.34
CA TYR A 71 -2.90 -11.31 10.56
C TYR A 71 -2.93 -9.80 10.77
N ALA A 72 -2.41 -9.30 11.90
CA ALA A 72 -2.46 -7.88 12.20
C ALA A 72 -1.45 -7.08 11.37
N GLY A 73 -1.93 -6.07 10.64
CA GLY A 73 -1.09 -5.06 10.02
C GLY A 73 -0.38 -4.20 11.06
N TRP A 74 0.77 -3.65 10.70
CA TRP A 74 1.50 -2.71 11.55
C TRP A 74 1.19 -1.27 11.17
N PRO A 75 1.20 -0.33 12.14
CA PRO A 75 1.02 1.08 11.85
C PRO A 75 2.05 1.59 10.87
N VAL A 76 1.61 2.39 9.88
CA VAL A 76 2.47 2.88 8.80
C VAL A 76 3.65 3.70 9.32
N PHE A 77 3.49 4.42 10.45
CA PHE A 77 4.57 5.18 11.05
C PHE A 77 5.75 4.33 11.55
N THR A 78 5.58 3.00 11.69
CA THR A 78 6.66 2.07 12.05
C THR A 78 7.46 1.59 10.84
N PHE A 79 7.00 1.86 9.63
CA PHE A 79 7.69 1.46 8.40
C PHE A 79 9.15 1.94 8.31
N PRO A 80 9.48 3.18 8.70
CA PRO A 80 10.86 3.65 8.73
C PRO A 80 11.82 2.79 9.59
N LEU A 81 11.33 2.13 10.66
CA LEU A 81 12.17 1.22 11.47
C LEU A 81 12.66 0.01 10.67
N ILE A 82 11.79 -0.59 9.85
CA ILE A 82 12.18 -1.71 8.98
C ILE A 82 13.24 -1.24 7.98
N SER A 83 13.08 -0.03 7.46
CA SER A 83 14.04 0.57 6.55
C SER A 83 15.38 0.86 7.23
N ALA A 84 15.37 1.28 8.49
CA ALA A 84 16.56 1.44 9.31
C ALA A 84 17.28 0.09 9.56
N VAL A 85 16.53 -0.99 9.83
CA VAL A 85 17.11 -2.35 9.93
C VAL A 85 17.77 -2.77 8.61
N ALA A 86 17.14 -2.52 7.47
CA ALA A 86 17.72 -2.81 6.16
C ALA A 86 18.99 -1.99 5.92
N LEU A 87 19.02 -0.71 6.31
CA LEU A 87 20.20 0.14 6.22
C LEU A 87 21.34 -0.37 7.12
N LEU A 88 21.03 -0.78 8.36
CA LEU A 88 21.99 -1.36 9.28
C LEU A 88 22.63 -2.63 8.70
N VAL A 89 21.86 -3.51 8.07
CA VAL A 89 22.35 -4.70 7.36
C VAL A 89 23.43 -4.35 6.34
N ILE A 90 23.24 -3.28 5.58
CA ILE A 90 24.23 -2.82 4.59
C ILE A 90 25.49 -2.26 5.25
N LEU A 91 25.33 -1.47 6.31
CA LEU A 91 26.46 -0.89 7.05
C LEU A 91 27.35 -1.98 7.67
N LEU A 92 26.74 -3.01 8.23
CA LEU A 92 27.46 -4.14 8.84
C LEU A 92 28.24 -4.97 7.80
N ASN A 93 27.72 -5.13 6.60
CA ASN A 93 28.35 -5.92 5.56
C ASN A 93 29.60 -5.28 4.92
N ARG A 94 29.91 -4.00 5.20
CA ARG A 94 31.10 -3.24 4.74
C ARG A 94 31.44 -3.41 3.25
N ARG A 95 30.47 -3.75 2.42
CA ARG A 95 30.69 -4.05 1.00
C ARG A 95 30.79 -2.78 0.18
N GLY A 96 31.63 -2.85 -0.85
CA GLY A 96 31.80 -1.76 -1.79
C GLY A 96 30.75 -1.76 -2.90
N PHE A 97 30.69 -0.64 -3.60
CA PHE A 97 29.87 -0.42 -4.78
C PHE A 97 30.73 -0.31 -6.02
N SER A 98 30.20 -0.75 -7.14
CA SER A 98 30.66 -0.25 -8.42
C SER A 98 29.94 1.08 -8.73
N ARG A 99 30.56 1.89 -9.59
CA ARG A 99 29.94 3.14 -10.07
C ARG A 99 28.62 2.87 -10.77
N ASP A 100 28.55 1.77 -11.53
CA ASP A 100 27.34 1.33 -12.22
C ASP A 100 26.27 0.87 -11.24
N SER A 101 26.66 0.23 -10.13
CA SER A 101 25.74 -0.15 -9.06
C SER A 101 25.05 1.05 -8.41
N LEU A 102 25.78 2.12 -8.16
CA LEU A 102 25.22 3.37 -7.61
C LEU A 102 24.26 4.02 -8.61
N PHE A 103 24.65 4.09 -9.88
CA PHE A 103 23.79 4.61 -10.95
C PHE A 103 22.47 3.82 -11.03
N PHE A 104 22.55 2.49 -10.99
CA PHE A 104 21.37 1.63 -10.97
C PHE A 104 20.50 1.83 -9.73
N CYS A 105 21.12 1.94 -8.56
CA CYS A 105 20.38 2.21 -7.35
C CYS A 105 19.58 3.52 -7.47
N LEU A 106 20.23 4.60 -7.89
CA LEU A 106 19.60 5.90 -8.12
C LEU A 106 18.48 5.80 -9.16
N LEU A 107 18.72 5.08 -10.26
CA LEU A 107 17.72 4.87 -11.32
C LEU A 107 16.45 4.18 -10.79
N ILE A 108 16.61 3.15 -9.94
CA ILE A 108 15.50 2.38 -9.38
C ILE A 108 14.70 3.21 -8.38
N VAL A 109 15.35 4.01 -7.54
CA VAL A 109 14.66 4.82 -6.53
C VAL A 109 14.23 6.19 -7.03
N PHE A 110 14.68 6.61 -8.20
CA PHE A 110 14.40 7.94 -8.77
C PHE A 110 12.91 8.31 -8.77
N PRO A 111 11.97 7.43 -9.23
CA PRO A 111 10.54 7.76 -9.17
C PRO A 111 10.05 8.02 -7.75
N GLY A 112 10.53 7.23 -6.78
CA GLY A 112 10.21 7.42 -5.37
C GLY A 112 10.74 8.76 -4.82
N ILE A 113 11.96 9.15 -5.22
CA ILE A 113 12.56 10.45 -4.85
C ILE A 113 11.72 11.60 -5.41
N MET A 114 11.30 11.53 -6.65
CA MET A 114 10.47 12.56 -7.28
C MET A 114 9.11 12.73 -6.57
N ILE A 115 8.48 11.61 -6.20
CA ILE A 115 7.24 11.63 -5.41
C ILE A 115 7.48 12.21 -3.99
N LEU A 116 8.62 11.88 -3.35
CA LEU A 116 8.97 12.46 -2.05
C LEU A 116 9.15 13.98 -2.14
N ILE A 117 9.88 14.45 -3.15
CA ILE A 117 10.08 15.90 -3.38
C ILE A 117 8.72 16.58 -3.59
N ALA A 118 7.85 16.01 -4.44
CA ALA A 118 6.51 16.55 -4.67
C ALA A 118 5.67 16.58 -3.37
N SER A 119 5.77 15.54 -2.53
CA SER A 119 5.09 15.49 -1.24
C SER A 119 5.60 16.56 -0.27
N LEU A 120 6.91 16.84 -0.26
CA LEU A 120 7.51 17.91 0.56
C LEU A 120 7.11 19.31 0.06
N ILE A 121 7.00 19.51 -1.26
CA ILE A 121 6.44 20.74 -1.84
C ILE A 121 4.98 20.92 -1.38
N GLY A 122 4.17 19.87 -1.50
CA GLY A 122 2.78 19.88 -1.04
C GLY A 122 2.62 20.12 0.47
N TRP A 123 3.66 19.87 1.27
CA TRP A 123 3.64 20.18 2.70
C TRP A 123 3.63 21.69 3.00
N ILE A 124 4.14 22.50 2.10
CA ILE A 124 4.18 23.96 2.27
C ILE A 124 2.76 24.51 2.47
N ASN A 125 1.81 24.03 1.66
CA ASN A 125 0.43 24.53 1.62
C ASN A 125 -0.56 23.76 2.50
N THR A 126 -0.16 22.60 3.05
CA THR A 126 -1.11 21.76 3.77
C THR A 126 -1.40 22.23 5.18
N THR A 127 -2.63 22.12 5.60
CA THR A 127 -3.06 22.15 7.01
C THR A 127 -3.16 20.75 7.61
N GLU A 128 -3.26 19.70 6.80
CA GLU A 128 -3.27 18.28 7.21
C GLU A 128 -1.84 17.77 7.46
N LYS A 129 -1.07 18.48 8.27
CA LYS A 129 0.37 18.23 8.51
C LYS A 129 0.66 16.83 9.00
N ASP A 130 -0.22 16.22 9.77
CA ASP A 130 -0.06 14.83 10.25
C ASP A 130 -0.07 13.82 9.10
N VAL A 131 -0.98 13.99 8.14
CA VAL A 131 -1.11 13.13 6.96
C VAL A 131 0.11 13.27 6.06
N ALA A 132 0.51 14.52 5.76
CA ALA A 132 1.66 14.83 4.92
C ALA A 132 2.98 14.30 5.53
N TYR A 133 3.16 14.45 6.85
CA TYR A 133 4.30 13.93 7.59
C TYR A 133 4.40 12.41 7.49
N LEU A 134 3.31 11.69 7.78
CA LEU A 134 3.29 10.22 7.74
C LEU A 134 3.56 9.71 6.33
N PHE A 135 2.99 10.33 5.32
CA PHE A 135 3.20 9.94 3.93
C PHE A 135 4.65 10.17 3.47
N SER A 136 5.23 11.33 3.79
CA SER A 136 6.63 11.63 3.44
C SER A 136 7.61 10.70 4.18
N ALA A 137 7.37 10.41 5.46
CA ALA A 137 8.16 9.45 6.23
C ALA A 137 8.08 8.03 5.65
N GLN A 138 6.90 7.60 5.21
CA GLN A 138 6.71 6.34 4.52
C GLN A 138 7.50 6.27 3.20
N LEU A 139 7.45 7.31 2.38
CA LEU A 139 8.19 7.39 1.12
C LEU A 139 9.71 7.35 1.34
N LEU A 140 10.20 8.11 2.32
CA LEU A 140 11.60 8.06 2.71
C LEU A 140 12.01 6.64 3.12
N GLY A 141 11.20 5.99 3.93
CA GLY A 141 11.43 4.60 4.32
C GLY A 141 11.46 3.65 3.11
N ILE A 142 10.55 3.81 2.13
CA ILE A 142 10.54 3.01 0.90
C ILE A 142 11.85 3.21 0.11
N ILE A 143 12.28 4.45 -0.08
CA ILE A 143 13.52 4.77 -0.79
C ILE A 143 14.72 4.09 -0.12
N VAL A 144 14.81 4.18 1.20
CA VAL A 144 15.90 3.58 1.97
C VAL A 144 15.86 2.05 1.90
N LEU A 145 14.69 1.43 2.08
CA LEU A 145 14.54 -0.03 2.00
C LEU A 145 14.93 -0.56 0.62
N VAL A 146 14.43 0.07 -0.43
CA VAL A 146 14.72 -0.34 -1.82
C VAL A 146 16.20 -0.14 -2.12
N SER A 147 16.78 1.01 -1.76
CA SER A 147 18.22 1.28 -1.94
C SER A 147 19.08 0.24 -1.25
N ALA A 148 18.81 -0.03 0.04
CA ALA A 148 19.54 -1.04 0.81
C ALA A 148 19.42 -2.42 0.16
N SER A 149 18.23 -2.79 -0.30
CA SER A 149 18.01 -4.08 -0.97
C SER A 149 18.75 -4.19 -2.30
N VAL A 150 18.72 -3.14 -3.13
CA VAL A 150 19.46 -3.09 -4.41
C VAL A 150 20.95 -3.28 -4.18
N ILE A 151 21.51 -2.59 -3.19
CA ILE A 151 22.90 -2.71 -2.79
C ILE A 151 23.23 -4.15 -2.37
N HIS A 152 22.38 -4.75 -1.53
CA HIS A 152 22.59 -6.10 -1.01
C HIS A 152 22.56 -7.14 -2.12
N ILE A 153 21.60 -7.07 -3.05
CA ILE A 153 21.47 -8.02 -4.17
C ILE A 153 22.58 -7.88 -5.22
N GLN A 154 23.17 -6.69 -5.36
CA GLN A 154 24.31 -6.49 -6.25
C GLN A 154 25.58 -7.13 -5.67
N ALA A 155 25.75 -7.03 -4.35
CA ALA A 155 26.87 -7.63 -3.65
C ALA A 155 26.78 -9.17 -3.57
N ASP A 156 25.56 -9.74 -3.62
CA ASP A 156 25.35 -11.18 -3.53
C ASP A 156 24.26 -11.68 -4.50
N PRO A 157 24.67 -12.32 -5.62
CA PRO A 157 23.72 -12.91 -6.56
C PRO A 157 22.80 -13.99 -5.98
N LYS A 158 23.21 -14.67 -4.87
CA LYS A 158 22.36 -15.65 -4.18
C LYS A 158 21.24 -14.92 -3.43
N ALA A 159 21.56 -13.82 -2.71
CA ALA A 159 20.60 -13.00 -2.02
C ALA A 159 19.49 -12.51 -2.95
N ARG A 160 19.79 -12.15 -4.17
CA ARG A 160 18.82 -11.74 -5.19
C ARG A 160 17.72 -12.78 -5.42
N ARG A 161 18.07 -14.06 -5.60
CA ARG A 161 17.09 -15.13 -5.80
C ARG A 161 16.23 -15.35 -4.56
N LEU A 162 16.87 -15.34 -3.40
CA LEU A 162 16.20 -15.57 -2.12
C LEU A 162 15.21 -14.43 -1.79
N ILE A 163 15.59 -13.20 -2.03
CA ILE A 163 14.69 -12.04 -1.86
C ILE A 163 13.52 -12.13 -2.84
N LEU A 164 13.75 -12.49 -4.10
CA LEU A 164 12.67 -12.67 -5.08
C LEU A 164 11.69 -13.77 -4.65
N ILE A 165 12.20 -14.91 -4.17
CA ILE A 165 11.39 -16.00 -3.62
C ILE A 165 10.59 -15.51 -2.40
N SER A 166 11.21 -14.73 -1.50
CA SER A 166 10.54 -14.18 -0.30
C SER A 166 9.42 -13.21 -0.64
N ILE A 167 9.61 -12.34 -1.64
CA ILE A 167 8.56 -11.44 -2.15
C ILE A 167 7.38 -12.26 -2.68
N CYS A 168 7.64 -13.28 -3.51
CA CYS A 168 6.60 -14.13 -4.06
C CYS A 168 5.89 -14.96 -2.97
N ALA A 169 6.63 -15.49 -2.00
CA ALA A 169 6.06 -16.22 -0.87
C ALA A 169 5.17 -15.30 0.00
N GLY A 170 5.58 -14.05 0.24
CA GLY A 170 4.76 -13.06 0.93
C GLY A 170 3.46 -12.73 0.20
N SER A 171 3.51 -12.67 -1.15
CA SER A 171 2.30 -12.48 -1.97
C SER A 171 1.36 -13.68 -1.91
N LEU A 172 1.89 -14.91 -1.93
CA LEU A 172 1.08 -16.12 -1.76
C LEU A 172 0.47 -16.21 -0.36
N ALA A 173 1.22 -15.84 0.68
CA ALA A 173 0.69 -15.74 2.04
C ALA A 173 -0.43 -14.70 2.14
N ALA A 174 -0.30 -13.54 1.47
CA ALA A 174 -1.39 -12.55 1.38
C ALA A 174 -2.63 -13.13 0.67
N SER A 175 -2.43 -13.89 -0.40
CA SER A 175 -3.52 -14.59 -1.08
C SER A 175 -4.20 -15.61 -0.16
N SER A 176 -3.42 -16.40 0.60
CA SER A 176 -3.95 -17.40 1.54
C SER A 176 -4.77 -16.75 2.67
N ILE A 177 -4.37 -15.55 3.14
CA ILE A 177 -5.16 -14.78 4.10
C ILE A 177 -6.53 -14.40 3.50
N THR A 178 -6.60 -14.01 2.23
CA THR A 178 -7.87 -13.69 1.54
C THR A 178 -8.79 -14.90 1.49
N TRP A 179 -8.24 -16.09 1.18
CA TRP A 179 -8.99 -17.35 1.22
C TRP A 179 -9.50 -17.66 2.62
N ASN A 180 -8.64 -17.52 3.64
CA ASN A 180 -9.02 -17.71 5.04
C ASN A 180 -10.12 -16.74 5.49
N GLN A 181 -10.05 -15.47 5.07
CA GLN A 181 -11.11 -14.49 5.34
C GLN A 181 -12.45 -14.95 4.78
N LYS A 182 -12.48 -15.44 3.52
CA LYS A 182 -13.72 -15.89 2.85
C LYS A 182 -14.33 -17.13 3.49
N PHE A 183 -13.51 -18.17 3.71
CA PHE A 183 -14.03 -19.52 4.06
C PHE A 183 -14.06 -19.83 5.55
N TYR A 184 -13.29 -19.09 6.36
CA TYR A 184 -13.21 -19.35 7.79
C TYR A 184 -13.63 -18.16 8.64
N MET A 185 -12.99 -16.99 8.46
CA MET A 185 -13.24 -15.85 9.35
C MET A 185 -14.63 -15.26 9.17
N TYR A 186 -15.06 -15.08 7.93
CA TYR A 186 -16.36 -14.47 7.64
C TYR A 186 -17.55 -15.32 8.10
N PRO A 187 -17.64 -16.64 7.85
CA PRO A 187 -18.69 -17.49 8.42
C PRO A 187 -18.70 -17.46 9.96
N LYS A 188 -17.52 -17.45 10.60
CA LYS A 188 -17.42 -17.35 12.06
C LYS A 188 -17.97 -16.01 12.59
N ILE A 189 -17.71 -14.91 11.89
CA ILE A 189 -18.26 -13.59 12.25
C ILE A 189 -19.78 -13.59 12.11
N LEU A 190 -20.33 -14.13 11.03
CA LEU A 190 -21.78 -14.20 10.83
C LEU A 190 -22.45 -15.03 11.93
N LYS A 191 -21.92 -16.20 12.25
CA LYS A 191 -22.43 -17.06 13.34
C LYS A 191 -22.41 -16.34 14.69
N ASN A 192 -21.32 -15.63 15.01
CA ASN A 192 -21.23 -14.87 16.27
C ASN A 192 -22.27 -13.72 16.32
N ILE A 193 -22.60 -13.13 15.18
CA ILE A 193 -23.62 -12.08 15.09
C ILE A 193 -25.02 -12.67 15.27
N GLU A 194 -25.29 -13.83 14.68
CA GLU A 194 -26.56 -14.55 14.86
C GLU A 194 -26.79 -14.88 16.33
N VAL A 195 -25.79 -15.43 17.01
CA VAL A 195 -25.85 -15.72 18.47
C VAL A 195 -26.14 -14.45 19.28
N LYS A 196 -25.51 -13.32 18.95
CA LYS A 196 -25.75 -12.05 19.65
C LYS A 196 -27.16 -11.51 19.43
N LEU A 197 -27.69 -11.66 18.22
CA LEU A 197 -29.07 -11.28 17.90
C LEU A 197 -30.09 -12.16 18.66
N GLU A 198 -29.83 -13.48 18.75
CA GLU A 198 -30.63 -14.42 19.56
C GLU A 198 -30.58 -14.07 21.05
N GLN A 199 -29.47 -13.52 21.55
CA GLN A 199 -29.31 -13.02 22.92
C GLN A 199 -29.97 -11.66 23.15
N GLY A 200 -30.64 -11.08 22.13
CA GLY A 200 -31.34 -9.81 22.23
C GLY A 200 -30.44 -8.57 22.12
N GLU A 201 -29.15 -8.74 21.77
CA GLU A 201 -28.26 -7.59 21.53
C GLU A 201 -28.72 -6.82 20.27
N ARG A 202 -28.92 -5.50 20.42
CA ARG A 202 -29.24 -4.62 19.28
C ARG A 202 -27.97 -4.35 18.47
N ILE A 203 -27.92 -4.82 17.25
CA ILE A 203 -26.87 -4.53 16.28
C ILE A 203 -27.41 -3.55 15.26
N ASP A 204 -26.60 -2.52 14.94
CA ASP A 204 -26.96 -1.50 13.93
C ASP A 204 -27.30 -2.19 12.59
N GLU A 205 -28.48 -1.91 12.07
CA GLU A 205 -29.03 -2.50 10.85
C GLU A 205 -28.14 -2.23 9.62
N LYS A 206 -27.41 -1.09 9.61
CA LYS A 206 -26.41 -0.78 8.59
C LYS A 206 -25.19 -1.70 8.65
N VAL A 207 -24.82 -2.14 9.85
CA VAL A 207 -23.73 -3.12 10.03
C VAL A 207 -24.20 -4.49 9.55
N LEU A 208 -25.41 -4.90 9.93
CA LEU A 208 -26.03 -6.15 9.49
C LEU A 208 -26.19 -6.22 7.98
N SER A 209 -26.72 -5.16 7.35
CA SER A 209 -26.90 -5.12 5.90
C SER A 209 -25.57 -5.17 5.15
N ARG A 210 -24.52 -4.54 5.68
CA ARG A 210 -23.16 -4.64 5.12
C ARG A 210 -22.58 -6.04 5.26
N LEU A 211 -22.79 -6.69 6.39
CA LEU A 211 -22.28 -8.03 6.64
C LEU A 211 -23.05 -9.11 5.86
N ARG A 212 -24.35 -8.92 5.64
CA ARG A 212 -25.18 -9.80 4.80
C ARG A 212 -25.00 -9.54 3.30
N SER A 213 -24.57 -8.34 2.93
CA SER A 213 -24.25 -8.05 1.54
C SER A 213 -22.97 -8.82 1.13
N ASP A 214 -22.87 -9.09 -0.17
CA ASP A 214 -21.73 -9.79 -0.74
C ASP A 214 -20.43 -8.98 -0.51
N THR A 215 -19.70 -9.33 0.55
CA THR A 215 -18.53 -8.62 1.03
C THR A 215 -17.30 -8.92 0.17
N ASP A 216 -16.40 -7.95 0.07
CA ASP A 216 -15.07 -8.11 -0.50
C ASP A 216 -14.05 -8.52 0.59
N PHE A 217 -13.04 -9.30 0.18
CA PHE A 217 -12.02 -9.83 1.08
C PHE A 217 -10.64 -9.32 0.66
N PRO A 218 -10.16 -8.24 1.28
CA PRO A 218 -8.91 -7.58 0.89
C PRO A 218 -7.64 -8.27 1.41
N GLY A 219 -7.75 -9.41 2.12
CA GLY A 219 -6.60 -10.07 2.73
C GLY A 219 -5.94 -9.19 3.82
N PRO A 220 -4.61 -9.07 3.82
CA PRO A 220 -3.90 -8.19 4.74
C PRO A 220 -3.92 -6.71 4.30
N PHE A 221 -4.55 -6.39 3.16
CA PHE A 221 -4.66 -5.02 2.64
C PHE A 221 -5.91 -4.32 3.17
N SER A 222 -5.83 -3.00 3.36
CA SER A 222 -6.99 -2.20 3.80
C SER A 222 -8.04 -2.04 2.68
N TRP A 223 -7.63 -2.17 1.42
CA TRP A 223 -8.50 -1.99 0.26
C TRP A 223 -8.33 -3.13 -0.74
N LYS A 224 -9.44 -3.59 -1.27
CA LYS A 224 -9.52 -4.65 -2.28
C LYS A 224 -8.71 -4.35 -3.54
N ASN A 225 -8.75 -3.11 -4.00
CA ASN A 225 -8.04 -2.72 -5.21
C ASN A 225 -6.54 -2.75 -5.01
N THR A 226 -6.04 -2.42 -3.83
CA THR A 226 -4.61 -2.46 -3.51
C THR A 226 -4.09 -3.89 -3.43
N LEU A 227 -4.88 -4.81 -2.85
CA LEU A 227 -4.58 -6.24 -2.97
C LEU A 227 -4.51 -6.64 -4.44
N GLY A 228 -5.52 -6.25 -5.24
CA GLY A 228 -5.54 -6.52 -6.68
C GLY A 228 -4.28 -6.03 -7.38
N ALA A 229 -3.87 -4.78 -7.14
CA ALA A 229 -2.64 -4.20 -7.71
C ALA A 229 -1.38 -4.99 -7.31
N HIS A 230 -1.29 -5.42 -6.05
CA HIS A 230 -0.17 -6.23 -5.57
C HIS A 230 -0.11 -7.61 -6.24
N LEU A 231 -1.26 -8.25 -6.38
CA LEU A 231 -1.34 -9.57 -7.00
C LEU A 231 -1.00 -9.53 -8.49
N ILE A 232 -1.52 -8.57 -9.25
CA ILE A 232 -1.21 -8.44 -10.69
C ILE A 232 0.24 -8.04 -10.95
N LEU A 233 0.87 -7.31 -10.04
CA LEU A 233 2.30 -6.99 -10.09
C LEU A 233 3.16 -8.26 -10.03
N LEU A 234 2.82 -9.20 -9.16
CA LEU A 234 3.66 -10.35 -8.84
C LEU A 234 3.24 -11.66 -9.52
N LEU A 235 1.99 -11.80 -9.97
CA LEU A 235 1.49 -13.04 -10.58
C LEU A 235 2.40 -13.59 -11.70
N PRO A 236 2.85 -12.80 -12.69
CA PRO A 236 3.70 -13.34 -13.75
C PRO A 236 5.02 -13.91 -13.23
N VAL A 237 5.60 -13.26 -12.21
CA VAL A 237 6.86 -13.72 -11.60
C VAL A 237 6.65 -14.95 -10.73
N CYS A 238 5.58 -14.99 -9.94
CA CYS A 238 5.21 -16.13 -9.09
C CYS A 238 4.99 -17.40 -9.94
N VAL A 239 4.23 -17.27 -11.03
CA VAL A 239 3.98 -18.39 -11.96
C VAL A 239 5.28 -18.88 -12.60
N LEU A 240 6.16 -17.97 -13.05
CA LEU A 240 7.44 -18.35 -13.62
C LEU A 240 8.35 -19.06 -12.62
N LEU A 241 8.40 -18.60 -11.37
CA LEU A 241 9.20 -19.24 -10.33
C LEU A 241 8.63 -20.62 -9.96
N ALA A 242 7.32 -20.76 -9.85
CA ALA A 242 6.64 -22.03 -9.60
C ALA A 242 6.91 -23.03 -10.74
N TRP A 243 6.83 -22.59 -12.00
CA TRP A 243 7.19 -23.39 -13.15
C TRP A 243 8.63 -23.89 -13.10
N ARG A 244 9.58 -23.03 -12.74
CA ARG A 244 10.99 -23.40 -12.60
C ARG A 244 11.22 -24.35 -11.43
N ALA A 245 10.56 -24.12 -10.30
CA ALA A 245 10.67 -25.01 -9.14
C ALA A 245 10.17 -26.41 -9.45
N GLY A 246 9.06 -26.55 -10.17
CA GLY A 246 8.52 -27.84 -10.57
C GLY A 246 9.45 -28.68 -11.46
N ARG A 247 10.38 -28.04 -12.20
CA ARG A 247 11.36 -28.79 -13.04
C ARG A 247 12.35 -29.59 -12.23
N TYR A 248 12.47 -29.39 -10.95
CA TYR A 248 13.36 -30.11 -10.04
C TYR A 248 12.65 -31.25 -9.28
N VAL A 249 11.36 -31.46 -9.54
CA VAL A 249 10.54 -32.50 -8.92
C VAL A 249 10.08 -33.47 -10.01
N ASP A 250 10.28 -34.76 -9.81
CA ASP A 250 9.89 -35.81 -10.76
C ASP A 250 8.37 -36.11 -10.65
N PRO A 251 7.67 -36.24 -11.77
CA PRO A 251 8.06 -35.94 -13.15
C PRO A 251 8.05 -34.43 -13.43
N PRO A 252 9.15 -33.86 -14.00
CA PRO A 252 9.40 -32.42 -14.00
C PRO A 252 8.35 -31.57 -14.76
N ARG A 253 7.77 -32.11 -15.83
CA ARG A 253 6.70 -31.39 -16.56
C ARG A 253 5.41 -31.32 -15.75
N ALA A 254 4.94 -32.43 -15.22
CA ALA A 254 3.74 -32.52 -14.42
C ALA A 254 3.86 -31.64 -13.16
N SER A 255 4.97 -31.73 -12.44
CA SER A 255 5.26 -30.92 -11.25
C SER A 255 5.30 -29.43 -11.56
N SER A 256 5.84 -29.01 -12.72
CA SER A 256 5.82 -27.62 -13.17
C SER A 256 4.38 -27.11 -13.40
N PHE A 257 3.51 -27.94 -14.02
CA PHE A 257 2.09 -27.59 -14.18
C PHE A 257 1.36 -27.53 -12.85
N VAL A 258 1.57 -28.49 -11.94
CA VAL A 258 0.93 -28.50 -10.62
C VAL A 258 1.32 -27.27 -9.81
N PHE A 259 2.62 -26.94 -9.72
CA PHE A 259 3.08 -25.79 -8.95
C PHE A 259 2.58 -24.47 -9.54
N SER A 260 2.64 -24.31 -10.87
CA SER A 260 2.13 -23.11 -11.53
C SER A 260 0.61 -23.02 -11.40
N GLY A 261 -0.11 -24.11 -11.57
CA GLY A 261 -1.56 -24.20 -11.40
C GLY A 261 -1.99 -23.82 -9.99
N PHE A 262 -1.28 -24.32 -8.97
CA PHE A 262 -1.53 -23.95 -7.57
C PHE A 262 -1.36 -22.44 -7.35
N VAL A 263 -0.27 -21.85 -7.82
CA VAL A 263 -0.04 -20.39 -7.72
C VAL A 263 -1.13 -19.61 -8.43
N ILE A 264 -1.53 -20.02 -9.63
CA ILE A 264 -2.59 -19.38 -10.41
C ILE A 264 -3.91 -19.44 -9.64
N ILE A 265 -4.31 -20.61 -9.15
CA ILE A 265 -5.56 -20.81 -8.42
C ILE A 265 -5.56 -19.96 -7.13
N CYS A 266 -4.49 -20.01 -6.34
CA CYS A 266 -4.38 -19.22 -5.11
C CYS A 266 -4.49 -17.72 -5.38
N THR A 267 -3.78 -17.21 -6.39
CA THR A 267 -3.70 -15.78 -6.67
C THR A 267 -4.94 -15.25 -7.37
N LEU A 268 -5.43 -15.94 -8.41
CA LEU A 268 -6.64 -15.54 -9.12
C LEU A 268 -7.90 -15.72 -8.26
N GLY A 269 -7.93 -16.76 -7.39
CA GLY A 269 -9.01 -16.91 -6.42
C GLY A 269 -9.04 -15.77 -5.39
N ALA A 270 -7.87 -15.35 -4.88
CA ALA A 270 -7.78 -14.19 -4.01
C ALA A 270 -8.19 -12.89 -4.74
N LEU A 271 -7.82 -12.74 -6.01
CA LEU A 271 -8.25 -11.62 -6.85
C LEU A 271 -9.77 -11.61 -7.07
N TRP A 272 -10.36 -12.78 -7.30
CA TRP A 272 -11.80 -12.96 -7.40
C TRP A 272 -12.53 -12.53 -6.12
N PHE A 273 -12.10 -13.04 -4.97
CA PHE A 273 -12.71 -12.69 -3.69
C PHE A 273 -12.50 -11.24 -3.28
N SER A 274 -11.43 -10.59 -3.77
CA SER A 274 -11.23 -9.16 -3.57
C SER A 274 -12.23 -8.29 -4.34
N LYS A 275 -12.86 -8.83 -5.41
CA LYS A 275 -13.78 -8.11 -6.31
C LYS A 275 -13.16 -6.83 -6.91
N SER A 276 -11.86 -6.81 -7.14
CA SER A 276 -11.16 -5.70 -7.78
C SER A 276 -11.32 -5.76 -9.30
N LEU A 277 -12.28 -4.99 -9.84
CA LEU A 277 -12.54 -4.92 -11.28
C LEU A 277 -11.36 -4.40 -12.09
N ALA A 278 -10.72 -3.35 -11.60
CA ALA A 278 -9.57 -2.76 -12.29
C ALA A 278 -8.43 -3.77 -12.43
N ALA A 279 -8.15 -4.54 -11.37
CA ALA A 279 -7.12 -5.57 -11.42
C ALA A 279 -7.51 -6.74 -12.34
N ALA A 280 -8.78 -7.17 -12.33
CA ALA A 280 -9.27 -8.23 -13.23
C ALA A 280 -9.15 -7.81 -14.71
N LEU A 281 -9.55 -6.59 -15.05
CA LEU A 281 -9.41 -6.06 -16.42
C LEU A 281 -7.94 -6.00 -16.86
N ILE A 282 -7.08 -5.44 -16.02
CA ILE A 282 -5.68 -5.25 -16.36
C ILE A 282 -4.94 -6.58 -16.49
N ILE A 283 -5.19 -7.55 -15.60
CA ILE A 283 -4.54 -8.87 -15.72
C ILE A 283 -4.98 -9.59 -17.00
N THR A 284 -6.23 -9.42 -17.42
CA THR A 284 -6.74 -9.95 -18.70
C THR A 284 -5.96 -9.34 -19.88
N ILE A 285 -5.79 -8.01 -19.89
CA ILE A 285 -5.00 -7.31 -20.93
C ILE A 285 -3.55 -7.81 -20.93
N VAL A 286 -2.93 -7.97 -19.77
CA VAL A 286 -1.54 -8.42 -19.64
C VAL A 286 -1.37 -9.85 -20.14
N ILE A 287 -2.25 -10.77 -19.74
CA ILE A 287 -2.21 -12.16 -20.20
C ILE A 287 -2.36 -12.22 -21.73
N THR A 288 -3.30 -11.46 -22.27
CA THR A 288 -3.51 -11.38 -23.73
C THR A 288 -2.29 -10.83 -24.45
N SER A 289 -1.70 -9.75 -23.93
CA SER A 289 -0.51 -9.14 -24.51
C SER A 289 0.70 -10.09 -24.49
N ILE A 290 0.90 -10.84 -23.41
CA ILE A 290 1.97 -11.85 -23.30
C ILE A 290 1.71 -12.99 -24.30
N ALA A 291 0.49 -13.50 -24.36
CA ALA A 291 0.13 -14.56 -25.30
C ALA A 291 0.35 -14.10 -26.75
N LEU A 292 -0.10 -12.89 -27.08
CA LEU A 292 0.10 -12.28 -28.39
C LEU A 292 1.58 -12.12 -28.74
N PHE A 293 2.40 -11.63 -27.81
CA PHE A 293 3.85 -11.52 -27.99
C PHE A 293 4.49 -12.88 -28.32
N TRP A 294 4.18 -13.93 -27.55
CA TRP A 294 4.71 -15.27 -27.79
C TRP A 294 4.24 -15.87 -29.10
N ILE A 295 2.98 -15.61 -29.48
CA ILE A 295 2.43 -16.05 -30.74
C ILE A 295 3.15 -15.32 -31.90
N ILE A 296 3.24 -13.98 -31.88
CA ILE A 296 3.93 -13.19 -32.91
C ILE A 296 5.38 -13.67 -33.07
N ARG A 297 6.09 -13.91 -31.98
CA ARG A 297 7.49 -14.34 -32.00
C ARG A 297 7.69 -15.76 -32.58
N ARG A 298 6.70 -16.64 -32.43
CA ARG A 298 6.75 -18.01 -32.95
C ARG A 298 6.41 -18.11 -34.44
N PHE A 299 5.99 -16.99 -35.04
CA PHE A 299 5.62 -16.93 -36.45
C PHE A 299 6.80 -16.47 -37.31
N ASN A 300 7.17 -17.31 -38.32
CA ASN A 300 7.91 -16.86 -39.49
C ASN A 300 6.92 -16.19 -40.46
N TRP A 301 6.99 -14.90 -40.60
CA TRP A 301 6.01 -14.06 -41.35
C TRP A 301 6.03 -14.30 -42.89
N GLY A 302 6.75 -15.28 -43.38
CA GLY A 302 6.98 -15.52 -44.82
C GLY A 302 6.13 -16.61 -45.48
N GLU A 303 5.30 -17.38 -44.78
CA GLU A 303 4.64 -18.55 -45.38
C GLU A 303 3.11 -18.46 -45.40
N LYS A 304 2.46 -18.99 -46.48
CA LYS A 304 1.00 -19.07 -46.69
C LYS A 304 0.19 -19.78 -45.57
N THR A 305 0.86 -20.50 -44.69
CA THR A 305 0.27 -21.13 -43.49
C THR A 305 -0.18 -20.09 -42.43
N ASN A 306 0.14 -18.81 -42.62
CA ASN A 306 -0.09 -17.76 -41.63
C ASN A 306 -1.56 -17.31 -41.49
N GLN A 307 -2.39 -17.49 -42.51
CA GLN A 307 -3.81 -17.08 -42.42
C GLN A 307 -4.60 -17.89 -41.37
N LYS A 308 -4.38 -19.20 -41.28
CA LYS A 308 -5.04 -20.04 -40.25
C LYS A 308 -4.61 -19.63 -38.84
N ARG A 309 -3.35 -19.27 -38.70
CA ARG A 309 -2.75 -18.88 -37.41
C ARG A 309 -3.17 -17.47 -37.00
N LEU A 310 -3.30 -16.54 -37.95
CA LEU A 310 -3.87 -15.19 -37.71
C LEU A 310 -5.32 -15.28 -37.21
N LYS A 311 -6.12 -16.23 -37.74
CA LYS A 311 -7.47 -16.52 -37.26
C LYS A 311 -7.47 -17.01 -35.81
N HIS A 312 -6.54 -17.90 -35.41
CA HIS A 312 -6.43 -18.36 -34.03
C HIS A 312 -5.98 -17.24 -33.09
N LEU A 313 -5.13 -16.33 -33.56
CA LEU A 313 -4.68 -15.14 -32.84
C LEU A 313 -5.82 -14.17 -32.60
N PHE A 314 -6.59 -13.89 -33.65
CA PHE A 314 -7.79 -13.07 -33.56
C PHE A 314 -8.85 -13.71 -32.65
N LEU A 315 -9.04 -15.02 -32.76
CA LEU A 315 -9.96 -15.79 -31.90
C LEU A 315 -9.52 -15.73 -30.42
N LEU A 316 -8.21 -15.88 -30.14
CA LEU A 316 -7.69 -15.77 -28.76
C LEU A 316 -7.89 -14.36 -28.21
N LEU A 317 -7.60 -13.34 -29.01
CA LEU A 317 -7.85 -11.93 -28.65
C LEU A 317 -9.35 -11.71 -28.38
N LEU A 318 -10.20 -12.17 -29.29
CA LEU A 318 -11.66 -12.09 -29.17
C LEU A 318 -12.16 -12.79 -27.92
N VAL A 319 -11.72 -14.04 -27.67
CA VAL A 319 -12.08 -14.82 -26.47
C VAL A 319 -11.62 -14.11 -25.21
N THR A 320 -10.43 -13.51 -25.20
CA THR A 320 -9.90 -12.81 -24.03
C THR A 320 -10.66 -11.50 -23.78
N VAL A 321 -11.01 -10.77 -24.84
CA VAL A 321 -11.86 -9.58 -24.75
C VAL A 321 -13.27 -9.98 -24.29
N CYS A 322 -13.84 -11.04 -24.87
CA CYS A 322 -15.16 -11.56 -24.46
C CYS A 322 -15.15 -12.06 -23.01
N LEU A 323 -14.11 -12.76 -22.57
CA LEU A 323 -13.94 -13.15 -21.16
C LEU A 323 -13.82 -11.93 -20.26
N GLY A 324 -13.06 -10.91 -20.65
CA GLY A 324 -12.94 -9.64 -19.93
C GLY A 324 -14.28 -8.93 -19.82
N VAL A 325 -15.02 -8.82 -20.93
CA VAL A 325 -16.36 -8.21 -20.99
C VAL A 325 -17.40 -9.07 -20.24
N PHE A 326 -17.34 -10.39 -20.37
CA PHE A 326 -18.21 -11.31 -19.62
C PHE A 326 -17.94 -11.23 -18.12
N PHE A 327 -16.69 -11.23 -17.72
CA PHE A 327 -16.28 -11.02 -16.35
C PHE A 327 -16.74 -9.65 -15.83
N GLN A 328 -16.61 -8.63 -16.67
CA GLN A 328 -17.09 -7.28 -16.38
C GLN A 328 -18.63 -7.23 -16.30
N SER A 329 -19.37 -7.84 -17.25
CA SER A 329 -20.83 -7.82 -17.25
C SER A 329 -21.43 -8.64 -16.12
N TRP A 330 -20.84 -9.78 -15.77
CA TRP A 330 -21.27 -10.61 -14.63
C TRP A 330 -21.05 -9.89 -13.29
N ILE A 331 -19.95 -9.14 -13.14
CA ILE A 331 -19.69 -8.32 -11.96
C ILE A 331 -20.51 -7.01 -11.98
N VAL A 332 -20.84 -6.48 -13.17
CA VAL A 332 -21.57 -5.21 -13.35
C VAL A 332 -23.08 -5.36 -13.17
N LYS A 333 -23.63 -6.57 -13.32
CA LYS A 333 -25.10 -6.78 -13.22
C LYS A 333 -25.73 -6.27 -11.92
N GLU A 334 -24.93 -6.01 -10.89
CA GLU A 334 -25.48 -5.72 -9.56
C GLU A 334 -25.37 -4.29 -9.01
N LYS A 335 -24.66 -3.32 -9.52
CA LYS A 335 -24.64 -1.95 -8.90
C LYS A 335 -23.62 -0.95 -9.46
N LYS A 336 -22.93 -1.14 -10.59
CA LYS A 336 -21.62 -0.49 -10.83
C LYS A 336 -21.53 0.64 -11.84
N ILE A 337 -22.59 1.03 -12.51
CA ILE A 337 -22.67 2.30 -13.24
C ILE A 337 -22.41 3.47 -12.26
N SER A 338 -22.93 3.34 -11.03
CA SER A 338 -22.67 4.31 -9.95
C SER A 338 -21.18 4.46 -9.56
N THR A 339 -20.39 3.39 -9.71
CA THR A 339 -18.95 3.43 -9.33
C THR A 339 -18.12 4.20 -10.36
N LEU A 340 -18.41 4.09 -11.65
CA LEU A 340 -17.73 4.87 -12.70
C LEU A 340 -18.11 6.34 -12.61
N ASN A 341 -19.41 6.65 -12.47
CA ASN A 341 -19.87 8.03 -12.30
C ASN A 341 -19.26 8.68 -11.06
N SER A 342 -19.10 7.90 -9.98
CA SER A 342 -18.40 8.38 -8.78
C SER A 342 -16.94 8.72 -9.07
N ARG A 343 -16.22 7.90 -9.86
CA ARG A 343 -14.82 8.18 -10.23
C ARG A 343 -14.71 9.42 -11.10
N PHE A 344 -15.59 9.61 -12.08
CA PHE A 344 -15.61 10.84 -12.88
C PHE A 344 -15.79 12.08 -11.99
N SER A 345 -16.71 12.05 -11.03
CA SER A 345 -16.85 13.14 -10.07
C SER A 345 -15.61 13.36 -9.21
N HIS A 346 -14.90 12.29 -8.81
CA HIS A 346 -13.64 12.41 -8.07
C HIS A 346 -12.52 13.04 -8.94
N TRP A 347 -12.46 12.69 -10.22
CA TRP A 347 -11.46 13.20 -11.16
C TRP A 347 -11.73 14.67 -11.52
N GLU A 348 -12.98 15.02 -11.78
CA GLU A 348 -13.42 16.40 -11.99
C GLU A 348 -13.00 17.31 -10.84
N GLN A 349 -13.28 16.90 -9.60
CA GLN A 349 -12.87 17.67 -8.43
C GLN A 349 -11.35 17.76 -8.26
N ALA A 350 -10.60 16.73 -8.64
CA ALA A 350 -9.14 16.77 -8.63
C ALA A 350 -8.59 17.79 -9.65
N ILE A 351 -9.23 17.89 -10.82
CA ILE A 351 -8.88 18.88 -11.86
C ILE A 351 -9.21 20.29 -11.38
N ASN A 352 -10.41 20.51 -10.83
CA ASN A 352 -10.80 21.82 -10.27
C ASN A 352 -9.81 22.30 -9.19
N MET A 353 -9.38 21.40 -8.27
CA MET A 353 -8.35 21.73 -7.28
C MET A 353 -7.01 22.11 -7.91
N PHE A 354 -6.63 21.47 -9.00
CA PHE A 354 -5.43 21.83 -9.75
C PHE A 354 -5.57 23.19 -10.43
N GLU A 355 -6.72 23.48 -11.03
CA GLU A 355 -7.00 24.77 -11.67
C GLU A 355 -6.97 25.93 -10.65
N GLU A 356 -7.45 25.70 -9.42
CA GLU A 356 -7.37 26.68 -8.35
C GLU A 356 -5.93 26.97 -7.88
N LYS A 357 -5.08 25.91 -7.82
CA LYS A 357 -3.70 26.00 -7.31
C LYS A 357 -2.72 25.21 -8.18
N PRO A 358 -2.42 25.62 -9.41
CA PRO A 358 -1.71 24.81 -10.39
C PRO A 358 -0.24 24.52 -10.03
N PHE A 359 0.45 25.42 -9.33
CA PHE A 359 1.87 25.26 -9.03
C PHE A 359 2.14 24.33 -7.82
N LEU A 360 1.51 24.60 -6.70
CA LEU A 360 1.78 23.89 -5.43
C LEU A 360 0.67 22.91 -5.03
N GLY A 361 -0.46 22.94 -5.73
CA GLY A 361 -1.65 22.19 -5.37
C GLY A 361 -2.34 22.72 -4.12
N VAL A 362 -3.41 22.05 -3.72
CA VAL A 362 -4.17 22.42 -2.50
C VAL A 362 -3.43 22.05 -1.20
N GLY A 363 -2.41 21.21 -1.28
CA GLY A 363 -1.62 20.70 -0.15
C GLY A 363 -1.74 19.19 0.02
N MET A 364 -0.64 18.56 0.43
CA MET A 364 -0.59 17.11 0.64
C MET A 364 -1.52 16.69 1.78
N GLY A 365 -2.47 15.78 1.51
CA GLY A 365 -3.48 15.32 2.46
C GLY A 365 -4.81 16.09 2.41
N GLU A 366 -4.87 17.24 1.72
CA GLU A 366 -6.05 18.13 1.68
C GLU A 366 -7.13 17.70 0.68
N TYR A 367 -6.88 16.70 -0.16
CA TYR A 367 -7.87 16.26 -1.15
C TYR A 367 -9.25 16.03 -0.53
N TYR A 368 -9.33 15.40 0.64
CA TYR A 368 -10.60 15.08 1.31
C TYR A 368 -11.41 16.33 1.68
N THR A 369 -10.76 17.32 2.25
CA THR A 369 -11.41 18.56 2.73
C THR A 369 -11.93 19.39 1.57
N HIS A 370 -11.10 19.63 0.55
CA HIS A 370 -11.52 20.34 -0.67
C HIS A 370 -12.57 19.55 -1.49
N TYR A 371 -12.47 18.21 -1.51
CA TYR A 371 -13.49 17.38 -2.13
C TYR A 371 -14.87 17.54 -1.44
N LEU A 372 -14.93 17.56 -0.12
CA LEU A 372 -16.18 17.76 0.61
C LEU A 372 -16.78 19.14 0.36
N GLN A 373 -15.96 20.16 0.20
CA GLN A 373 -16.38 21.54 -0.08
C GLN A 373 -17.08 21.65 -1.44
N ASN A 374 -16.58 20.95 -2.46
CA ASN A 374 -17.00 21.14 -3.85
C ASN A 374 -17.85 19.99 -4.42
N LYS A 375 -18.00 18.85 -3.68
CA LYS A 375 -18.74 17.69 -4.18
C LYS A 375 -20.23 17.96 -4.37
N SER A 376 -20.83 17.34 -5.37
CA SER A 376 -22.29 17.31 -5.52
C SER A 376 -22.96 16.53 -4.39
N SER A 377 -24.23 16.83 -4.08
CA SER A 377 -24.99 16.15 -3.03
C SER A 377 -25.12 14.62 -3.26
N ARG A 378 -25.11 14.17 -4.51
CA ARG A 378 -25.25 12.75 -4.91
C ARG A 378 -23.93 12.01 -4.91
N ALA A 379 -22.78 12.70 -5.01
CA ALA A 379 -21.47 12.07 -5.06
C ALA A 379 -21.09 11.45 -3.70
N PRO A 380 -20.56 10.21 -3.67
CA PRO A 380 -20.13 9.57 -2.44
C PRO A 380 -18.92 10.29 -1.85
N VAL A 381 -18.73 10.14 -0.55
CA VAL A 381 -17.57 10.68 0.16
C VAL A 381 -16.34 9.82 -0.13
N THR A 382 -15.24 10.45 -0.53
CA THR A 382 -13.96 9.79 -0.77
C THR A 382 -12.79 10.58 -0.19
N ARG A 383 -11.71 9.89 0.16
CA ARG A 383 -10.47 10.50 0.64
C ARG A 383 -9.42 10.72 -0.45
N PHE A 384 -9.62 10.14 -1.63
CA PHE A 384 -8.64 10.14 -2.72
C PHE A 384 -9.32 10.24 -4.07
N ALA A 385 -8.63 10.79 -5.07
CA ALA A 385 -9.12 10.90 -6.45
C ALA A 385 -9.26 9.55 -7.18
N HIS A 386 -8.85 8.43 -6.60
CA HIS A 386 -8.78 7.13 -7.29
C HIS A 386 -7.99 7.18 -8.61
N SER A 387 -6.90 7.91 -8.60
CA SER A 387 -5.89 7.98 -9.66
C SER A 387 -4.61 8.53 -9.05
N LEU A 388 -3.49 7.83 -9.22
CA LEU A 388 -2.18 8.29 -8.72
C LEU A 388 -1.84 9.66 -9.32
N PHE A 389 -2.02 9.82 -10.62
CA PHE A 389 -1.73 11.06 -11.31
C PHE A 389 -2.55 12.24 -10.77
N LEU A 390 -3.87 12.08 -10.72
CA LEU A 390 -4.78 13.14 -10.27
C LEU A 390 -4.64 13.44 -8.78
N CYS A 391 -4.32 12.43 -7.96
CA CYS A 391 -4.03 12.66 -6.53
C CYS A 391 -2.84 13.60 -6.32
N PHE A 392 -1.77 13.41 -7.10
CA PHE A 392 -0.59 14.26 -6.95
C PHE A 392 -0.73 15.58 -7.67
N LEU A 393 -1.39 15.61 -8.84
CA LEU A 393 -1.68 16.83 -9.57
C LEU A 393 -2.50 17.80 -8.71
N SER A 394 -3.56 17.34 -8.08
CA SER A 394 -4.42 18.18 -7.23
C SER A 394 -3.73 18.64 -5.94
N GLN A 395 -2.96 17.75 -5.28
CA GLN A 395 -2.39 18.03 -3.96
C GLN A 395 -1.02 18.71 -4.00
N CYS A 396 -0.23 18.48 -5.06
CA CYS A 396 1.15 18.97 -5.18
C CYS A 396 1.37 19.75 -6.49
N GLY A 397 0.30 20.11 -7.21
CA GLY A 397 0.34 20.89 -8.43
C GLY A 397 1.11 20.21 -9.57
N VAL A 398 1.66 21.03 -10.48
CA VAL A 398 2.42 20.55 -11.65
C VAL A 398 3.59 19.64 -11.27
N PHE A 399 4.28 19.92 -10.15
CA PHE A 399 5.40 19.10 -9.67
C PHE A 399 4.93 17.71 -9.26
N GLY A 400 3.76 17.62 -8.62
CA GLY A 400 3.13 16.35 -8.29
C GLY A 400 2.70 15.57 -9.51
N GLY A 401 2.10 16.24 -10.49
CA GLY A 401 1.73 15.65 -11.79
C GLY A 401 2.94 15.06 -12.52
N ILE A 402 4.04 15.82 -12.63
CA ILE A 402 5.28 15.35 -13.27
C ILE A 402 5.85 14.13 -12.51
N ALA A 403 5.94 14.20 -11.19
CA ALA A 403 6.45 13.09 -10.37
C ALA A 403 5.58 11.83 -10.54
N ALA A 404 4.26 11.97 -10.59
CA ALA A 404 3.34 10.87 -10.83
C ALA A 404 3.50 10.27 -12.25
N LEU A 405 3.69 11.09 -13.29
CA LEU A 405 3.99 10.63 -14.65
C LEU A 405 5.31 9.85 -14.68
N ILE A 406 6.36 10.36 -14.05
CA ILE A 406 7.64 9.64 -13.93
C ILE A 406 7.42 8.26 -13.30
N MET A 407 6.63 8.16 -12.25
CA MET A 407 6.33 6.89 -11.58
C MET A 407 5.56 5.93 -12.50
N LEU A 408 4.54 6.42 -13.20
CA LEU A 408 3.71 5.62 -14.10
C LEU A 408 4.48 5.12 -15.33
N PHE A 409 5.31 5.99 -15.94
CA PHE A 409 6.10 5.63 -17.10
C PHE A 409 7.45 4.99 -16.79
N TYR A 410 7.80 4.88 -15.50
CA TYR A 410 9.05 4.27 -15.04
C TYR A 410 9.35 2.91 -15.67
N PRO A 411 8.42 1.92 -15.76
CA PRO A 411 8.71 0.64 -16.38
C PRO A 411 9.13 0.79 -17.85
N ILE A 412 8.44 1.63 -18.62
CA ILE A 412 8.74 1.87 -20.04
C ILE A 412 10.11 2.54 -20.18
N TRP A 413 10.35 3.60 -19.41
CA TRP A 413 11.63 4.30 -19.41
C TRP A 413 12.80 3.39 -19.04
N LEU A 414 12.63 2.57 -18.01
CA LEU A 414 13.63 1.59 -17.60
C LEU A 414 13.89 0.55 -18.71
N MET A 415 12.83 0.08 -19.39
CA MET A 415 12.94 -0.82 -20.53
C MET A 415 13.80 -0.22 -21.65
N ILE A 416 13.55 1.04 -22.01
CA ILE A 416 14.31 1.76 -23.05
C ILE A 416 15.78 1.86 -22.63
N LEU A 417 16.07 2.22 -21.39
CA LEU A 417 17.44 2.33 -20.89
C LEU A 417 18.20 0.98 -20.91
N ILE A 418 17.52 -0.09 -20.53
CA ILE A 418 18.11 -1.43 -20.56
C ILE A 418 18.47 -1.83 -21.99
N ILE A 419 17.59 -1.58 -22.95
CA ILE A 419 17.84 -1.85 -24.38
C ILE A 419 19.02 -1.00 -24.89
N LYS A 420 19.02 0.32 -24.64
CA LYS A 420 20.08 1.23 -25.07
C LYS A 420 21.44 0.90 -24.48
N ARG A 421 21.49 0.54 -23.19
CA ARG A 421 22.74 0.20 -22.48
C ARG A 421 23.14 -1.27 -22.60
N LYS A 422 22.40 -2.07 -23.39
CA LYS A 422 22.64 -3.50 -23.61
C LYS A 422 22.74 -4.31 -22.31
N LEU A 423 22.02 -3.88 -21.26
CA LEU A 423 21.99 -4.56 -20.00
C LEU A 423 21.31 -5.92 -20.14
N ARG A 424 21.82 -6.93 -19.44
CA ARG A 424 21.34 -8.30 -19.59
C ARG A 424 20.42 -8.68 -18.43
N PHE A 425 19.29 -9.28 -18.75
CA PHE A 425 18.46 -10.00 -17.80
C PHE A 425 18.98 -11.42 -17.57
N GLN A 426 18.59 -12.02 -16.43
CA GLN A 426 18.92 -13.42 -16.14
C GLN A 426 18.36 -14.37 -17.20
N SER A 427 17.17 -14.08 -17.69
CA SER A 427 16.53 -14.75 -18.82
C SER A 427 15.43 -13.86 -19.37
N GLU A 428 15.08 -14.10 -20.63
CA GLU A 428 13.99 -13.42 -21.31
C GLU A 428 12.65 -13.59 -20.58
N ALA A 429 12.36 -14.79 -20.09
CA ALA A 429 11.12 -15.05 -19.35
C ALA A 429 11.01 -14.21 -18.05
N ILE A 430 12.11 -14.01 -17.32
CA ILE A 430 12.11 -13.12 -16.15
C ILE A 430 11.87 -11.68 -16.58
N TRP A 431 12.49 -11.25 -17.68
CA TRP A 431 12.29 -9.91 -18.21
C TRP A 431 10.80 -9.66 -18.53
N VAL A 432 10.18 -10.56 -19.30
CA VAL A 432 8.74 -10.46 -19.64
C VAL A 432 7.87 -10.46 -18.38
N ALA A 433 8.14 -11.36 -17.42
CA ALA A 433 7.35 -11.45 -16.20
C ALA A 433 7.45 -10.17 -15.33
N VAL A 434 8.64 -9.61 -15.17
CA VAL A 434 8.88 -8.39 -14.39
C VAL A 434 8.22 -7.18 -15.04
N PHE A 435 8.40 -7.01 -16.35
CA PHE A 435 7.85 -5.82 -17.05
C PHE A 435 6.34 -5.88 -17.18
N SER A 436 5.77 -7.04 -17.50
CA SER A 436 4.31 -7.18 -17.58
C SER A 436 3.65 -6.89 -16.24
N GLY A 437 4.20 -7.39 -15.13
CA GLY A 437 3.72 -7.07 -13.79
C GLY A 437 3.85 -5.58 -13.45
N SER A 438 5.00 -4.98 -13.75
CA SER A 438 5.25 -3.55 -13.49
C SER A 438 4.32 -2.64 -14.32
N LEU A 439 4.09 -2.96 -15.60
CA LEU A 439 3.13 -2.24 -16.45
C LEU A 439 1.69 -2.41 -15.95
N ALA A 440 1.34 -3.62 -15.49
CA ALA A 440 0.03 -3.87 -14.89
C ALA A 440 -0.21 -3.00 -13.66
N TRP A 441 0.78 -2.91 -12.77
CA TRP A 441 0.69 -2.06 -11.58
C TRP A 441 0.58 -0.57 -11.94
N ALA A 442 1.37 -0.10 -12.89
CA ALA A 442 1.32 1.28 -13.39
C ALA A 442 -0.06 1.61 -13.98
N GLY A 443 -0.58 0.73 -14.86
CA GLY A 443 -1.93 0.87 -15.42
C GLY A 443 -3.03 0.87 -14.36
N HIS A 444 -2.92 0.01 -13.34
CA HIS A 444 -3.87 0.00 -12.21
C HIS A 444 -3.80 1.30 -11.39
N SER A 445 -2.62 1.87 -11.25
CA SER A 445 -2.41 3.12 -10.50
C SER A 445 -2.97 4.36 -11.20
N LEU A 446 -3.31 4.29 -12.50
CA LEU A 446 -4.11 5.32 -13.18
C LEU A 446 -5.56 5.34 -12.67
N LEU A 447 -6.05 4.20 -12.18
CA LEU A 447 -7.44 3.99 -11.76
C LEU A 447 -7.59 3.87 -10.24
N ASP A 448 -6.48 3.92 -9.46
CA ASP A 448 -6.51 3.81 -8.00
C ASP A 448 -5.28 4.47 -7.34
N PHE A 449 -5.27 4.51 -5.99
CA PHE A 449 -4.27 5.20 -5.16
C PHE A 449 -3.24 4.25 -4.51
N ASN A 450 -2.70 3.30 -5.27
CA ASN A 450 -1.76 2.27 -4.78
C ASN A 450 -0.52 2.84 -4.07
N ILE A 451 -0.17 4.10 -4.34
CA ILE A 451 0.95 4.83 -3.75
C ILE A 451 0.85 4.97 -2.22
N GLN A 452 -0.37 4.90 -1.68
CA GLN A 452 -0.62 5.00 -0.24
C GLN A 452 -0.20 3.75 0.54
N VAL A 453 0.14 2.66 -0.16
CA VAL A 453 0.46 1.38 0.47
C VAL A 453 1.93 1.04 0.27
N PRO A 454 2.75 1.10 1.34
CA PRO A 454 4.20 0.98 1.24
C PRO A 454 4.68 -0.33 0.62
N SER A 455 4.01 -1.45 0.91
CA SER A 455 4.41 -2.75 0.39
C SER A 455 4.32 -2.84 -1.13
N THR A 456 3.27 -2.28 -1.74
CA THR A 456 3.10 -2.35 -3.20
C THR A 456 4.11 -1.46 -3.93
N VAL A 457 4.37 -0.26 -3.40
CA VAL A 457 5.32 0.70 -3.96
C VAL A 457 6.76 0.18 -3.86
N ALA A 458 7.14 -0.30 -2.68
CA ALA A 458 8.48 -0.88 -2.47
C ALA A 458 8.71 -2.07 -3.42
N THR A 459 7.71 -2.96 -3.54
CA THR A 459 7.76 -4.11 -4.45
C THR A 459 7.85 -3.68 -5.91
N PHE A 460 7.07 -2.69 -6.32
CA PHE A 460 7.11 -2.15 -7.68
C PHE A 460 8.50 -1.58 -8.03
N LEU A 461 9.11 -0.85 -7.12
CA LEU A 461 10.44 -0.26 -7.35
C LEU A 461 11.55 -1.30 -7.37
N ILE A 462 11.56 -2.29 -6.47
CA ILE A 462 12.64 -3.28 -6.36
C ILE A 462 12.60 -4.33 -7.50
N LEU A 463 11.40 -4.67 -7.98
CA LEU A 463 11.18 -5.83 -8.86
C LEU A 463 12.06 -5.83 -10.12
N PRO A 464 12.26 -4.71 -10.85
CA PRO A 464 13.15 -4.69 -12.01
C PRO A 464 14.61 -5.06 -11.68
N SER A 465 15.11 -4.64 -10.51
CA SER A 465 16.49 -4.93 -10.09
C SER A 465 16.73 -6.42 -9.85
N LEU A 466 15.69 -7.14 -9.44
CA LEU A 466 15.77 -8.57 -9.18
C LEU A 466 15.88 -9.41 -10.47
N GLY A 467 15.47 -8.84 -11.61
CA GLY A 467 15.59 -9.48 -12.94
C GLY A 467 16.93 -9.24 -13.64
N LEU A 468 17.68 -8.19 -13.28
CA LEU A 468 18.90 -7.77 -13.96
C LEU A 468 20.12 -8.64 -13.61
N LYS A 469 21.03 -8.81 -14.58
CA LYS A 469 22.39 -9.31 -14.34
C LYS A 469 23.33 -8.12 -14.15
N PHE A 470 24.02 -8.09 -13.01
CA PHE A 470 25.10 -7.14 -12.76
C PHE A 470 26.45 -7.76 -13.16
N HIS A 471 27.33 -6.99 -13.79
CA HIS A 471 28.68 -7.45 -14.14
C HIS A 471 29.52 -7.60 -12.86
N LYS A 472 30.37 -8.64 -12.85
CA LYS A 472 31.28 -8.91 -11.72
C LYS A 472 32.55 -8.03 -11.72
N ASP A 473 32.87 -7.45 -12.88
CA ASP A 473 34.19 -6.89 -13.15
C ASP A 473 34.31 -5.40 -12.84
N ASP A 474 33.27 -4.80 -12.25
CA ASP A 474 33.30 -3.40 -11.85
C ASP A 474 34.18 -3.19 -10.62
N LEU A 475 35.04 -2.19 -10.66
CA LEU A 475 35.85 -1.73 -9.52
C LEU A 475 34.95 -1.51 -8.29
N ILE A 476 35.09 -2.36 -7.29
CA ILE A 476 34.34 -2.26 -6.05
C ILE A 476 34.95 -1.13 -5.22
N VAL A 477 34.23 -0.01 -5.14
CA VAL A 477 34.62 1.13 -4.32
C VAL A 477 33.80 1.10 -3.02
N PRO A 478 34.42 1.21 -1.85
CA PRO A 478 33.68 1.20 -0.59
C PRO A 478 32.68 2.37 -0.52
N LEU A 479 31.47 2.10 -0.04
CA LEU A 479 30.37 3.09 0.07
C LEU A 479 30.81 4.40 0.74
N ARG A 480 31.69 4.31 1.75
CA ARG A 480 32.27 5.45 2.47
C ARG A 480 32.98 6.47 1.58
N ARG A 481 33.38 6.08 0.35
CA ARG A 481 34.04 6.96 -0.61
C ARG A 481 33.04 7.85 -1.36
N PHE A 482 31.79 7.40 -1.48
CA PHE A 482 30.72 8.17 -2.14
C PHE A 482 29.85 8.93 -1.15
N ILE A 483 29.61 8.34 0.03
CA ILE A 483 28.76 8.93 1.05
C ILE A 483 29.51 8.87 2.38
N PRO A 484 29.79 10.01 3.02
CA PRO A 484 30.40 10.03 4.35
C PRO A 484 29.62 9.16 5.34
N VAL A 485 30.31 8.35 6.10
CA VAL A 485 29.68 7.45 7.10
C VAL A 485 28.82 8.25 8.09
N GLY A 486 29.24 9.48 8.42
CA GLY A 486 28.47 10.38 9.26
C GLY A 486 27.11 10.75 8.66
N LEU A 487 27.01 10.96 7.34
CA LEU A 487 25.74 11.26 6.67
C LEU A 487 24.80 10.05 6.69
N ILE A 488 25.33 8.84 6.50
CA ILE A 488 24.52 7.61 6.61
C ILE A 488 24.05 7.41 8.05
N GLY A 489 24.92 7.69 9.02
CA GLY A 489 24.57 7.66 10.45
C GLY A 489 23.49 8.68 10.80
N LEU A 490 23.56 9.90 10.30
CA LEU A 490 22.53 10.93 10.47
C LEU A 490 21.20 10.50 9.83
N LEU A 491 21.23 9.94 8.63
CA LEU A 491 20.05 9.39 7.97
C LEU A 491 19.42 8.25 8.79
N PHE A 492 20.25 7.35 9.32
CA PHE A 492 19.81 6.24 10.18
C PHE A 492 19.12 6.77 11.46
N VAL A 493 19.78 7.72 12.15
CA VAL A 493 19.21 8.35 13.35
C VAL A 493 17.91 9.07 13.03
N GLY A 494 17.87 9.86 11.96
CA GLY A 494 16.66 10.58 11.51
C GLY A 494 15.49 9.63 11.22
N ILE A 495 15.74 8.53 10.52
CA ILE A 495 14.74 7.51 10.21
C ILE A 495 14.24 6.81 11.48
N CYS A 496 15.10 6.55 12.46
CA CYS A 496 14.70 5.95 13.74
C CYS A 496 13.92 6.92 14.63
N LEU A 497 14.26 8.21 14.61
CA LEU A 497 13.57 9.22 15.43
C LEU A 497 12.09 9.37 15.07
N ILE A 498 11.75 9.26 13.77
CA ILE A 498 10.35 9.39 13.31
C ILE A 498 9.39 8.46 14.06
N PRO A 499 9.57 7.12 14.05
CA PRO A 499 8.68 6.22 14.77
C PRO A 499 8.84 6.28 16.28
N ILE A 500 10.05 6.52 16.81
CA ILE A 500 10.29 6.55 18.26
C ILE A 500 9.56 7.72 18.91
N THR A 501 9.63 8.92 18.35
CA THR A 501 8.94 10.09 18.87
C THR A 501 7.41 9.92 18.81
N ARG A 502 6.90 9.37 17.71
CA ARG A 502 5.47 9.14 17.53
C ARG A 502 4.93 7.99 18.40
N PHE A 503 5.71 6.95 18.62
CA PHE A 503 5.32 5.74 19.35
C PHE A 503 4.72 6.04 20.73
N ASN A 504 5.37 6.89 21.50
CA ASN A 504 4.89 7.27 22.83
C ASN A 504 3.56 8.04 22.77
N GLY A 505 3.36 8.87 21.75
CA GLY A 505 2.10 9.56 21.52
C GLY A 505 0.96 8.60 21.18
N GLU A 506 1.20 7.68 20.25
CA GLU A 506 0.23 6.65 19.84
C GLU A 506 -0.09 5.67 20.98
N LYS A 507 0.91 5.30 21.80
CA LYS A 507 0.69 4.48 23.00
C LYS A 507 -0.25 5.17 23.97
N ASN A 508 -0.01 6.44 24.28
CA ASN A 508 -0.87 7.21 25.18
C ASN A 508 -2.28 7.42 24.60
N TYR A 509 -2.41 7.61 23.30
CA TYR A 509 -3.71 7.69 22.63
C TYR A 509 -4.50 6.37 22.73
N LYS A 510 -3.81 5.22 22.65
CA LYS A 510 -4.43 3.91 22.90
C LYS A 510 -4.90 3.79 24.35
N ILE A 511 -4.03 4.14 25.30
CA ILE A 511 -4.37 4.12 26.74
C ILE A 511 -5.58 5.02 26.99
N LEU A 512 -5.62 6.23 26.45
CA LEU A 512 -6.77 7.15 26.49
C LEU A 512 -8.06 6.45 26.03
N SER A 513 -8.00 5.76 24.89
CA SER A 513 -9.17 5.07 24.35
C SER A 513 -9.64 3.91 25.25
N GLN A 514 -8.72 3.22 25.91
CA GLN A 514 -9.03 2.17 26.89
C GLN A 514 -9.62 2.75 28.18
N LEU A 515 -9.05 3.83 28.72
CA LEU A 515 -9.57 4.51 29.91
C LEU A 515 -11.00 5.00 29.72
N ILE A 516 -11.30 5.58 28.55
CA ILE A 516 -12.67 6.01 28.21
C ILE A 516 -13.62 4.81 28.12
N LYS A 517 -13.19 3.71 27.50
CA LYS A 517 -14.00 2.50 27.38
C LYS A 517 -14.29 1.86 28.74
N ASN A 518 -13.30 1.85 29.63
CA ASN A 518 -13.40 1.27 30.97
C ASN A 518 -14.01 2.23 32.01
N GLN A 519 -14.52 3.40 31.60
CA GLN A 519 -15.12 4.41 32.49
C GLN A 519 -14.20 4.80 33.66
N SER A 520 -12.89 4.91 33.39
CA SER A 520 -11.90 5.29 34.39
C SER A 520 -12.11 6.74 34.87
N SER A 521 -11.43 7.16 35.94
CA SER A 521 -11.56 8.51 36.50
C SER A 521 -11.27 9.59 35.46
N GLU A 522 -12.07 10.66 35.45
CA GLU A 522 -11.94 11.79 34.52
C GLU A 522 -10.53 12.39 34.54
N LYS A 523 -9.95 12.55 35.74
CA LYS A 523 -8.60 13.08 35.92
C LYS A 523 -7.57 12.27 35.11
N ASN A 524 -7.64 10.93 35.14
CA ASN A 524 -6.73 10.08 34.39
C ASN A 524 -6.95 10.21 32.87
N ILE A 525 -8.21 10.29 32.43
CA ILE A 525 -8.57 10.44 31.01
C ILE A 525 -7.99 11.76 30.48
N TYR A 526 -8.20 12.87 31.18
CA TYR A 526 -7.67 14.18 30.76
C TYR A 526 -6.14 14.23 30.78
N THR A 527 -5.50 13.72 31.85
CA THR A 527 -4.04 13.72 31.97
C THR A 527 -3.40 12.93 30.82
N ILE A 528 -3.84 11.69 30.58
CA ILE A 528 -3.28 10.85 29.50
C ILE A 528 -3.61 11.43 28.13
N GLY A 529 -4.81 12.01 27.96
CA GLY A 529 -5.21 12.65 26.72
C GLY A 529 -4.34 13.85 26.39
N GLU A 530 -4.03 14.71 27.34
CA GLU A 530 -3.14 15.87 27.15
C GLU A 530 -1.70 15.43 26.85
N ILE A 531 -1.20 14.38 27.52
CA ILE A 531 0.10 13.79 27.18
C ILE A 531 0.12 13.30 25.74
N ALA A 532 -0.91 12.56 25.31
CA ALA A 532 -1.03 12.09 23.94
C ALA A 532 -1.07 13.27 22.94
N SER A 533 -1.85 14.30 23.25
CA SER A 533 -1.99 15.49 22.41
C SER A 533 -0.68 16.29 22.26
N ARG A 534 0.11 16.40 23.33
CA ARG A 534 1.44 17.05 23.29
C ARG A 534 2.47 16.20 22.51
N LYS A 535 2.41 14.87 22.63
CA LYS A 535 3.32 13.95 21.92
C LYS A 535 2.97 13.77 20.44
N LEU A 536 1.75 14.12 20.03
CA LEU A 536 1.27 14.09 18.64
C LEU A 536 0.85 15.52 18.20
N PRO A 537 1.81 16.45 18.04
CA PRO A 537 1.51 17.88 17.88
C PRO A 537 0.73 18.21 16.61
N TYR A 538 0.85 17.41 15.56
CA TYR A 538 0.13 17.61 14.30
C TYR A 538 -1.19 16.84 14.23
N SER A 539 -1.40 15.85 15.09
CA SER A 539 -2.59 15.01 15.07
C SER A 539 -3.74 15.62 15.89
N PRO A 540 -4.92 15.85 15.32
CA PRO A 540 -6.08 16.33 16.07
C PRO A 540 -6.78 15.25 16.89
N TYR A 541 -6.46 13.96 16.66
CA TYR A 541 -7.23 12.83 17.20
C TYR A 541 -7.25 12.76 18.74
N PRO A 542 -6.14 12.96 19.48
CA PRO A 542 -6.18 12.94 20.93
C PRO A 542 -7.09 14.04 21.49
N ALA A 543 -6.94 15.28 21.03
CA ALA A 543 -7.77 16.41 21.45
C ALA A 543 -9.26 16.19 21.11
N SER A 544 -9.56 15.65 19.93
CA SER A 544 -10.93 15.29 19.52
C SER A 544 -11.52 14.21 20.43
N LYS A 545 -10.73 13.23 20.85
CA LYS A 545 -11.19 12.16 21.75
C LYS A 545 -11.50 12.70 23.15
N ILE A 546 -10.65 13.59 23.65
CA ILE A 546 -10.88 14.31 24.91
C ILE A 546 -12.15 15.16 24.82
N ALA A 547 -12.32 15.93 23.73
CA ALA A 547 -13.50 16.74 23.51
C ALA A 547 -14.79 15.90 23.53
N GLN A 548 -14.79 14.76 22.84
CA GLN A 548 -15.94 13.85 22.85
C GLN A 548 -16.27 13.32 24.25
N PHE A 549 -15.26 13.04 25.05
CA PHE A 549 -15.45 12.61 26.44
C PHE A 549 -15.99 13.77 27.28
N ALA A 550 -15.39 14.96 27.20
CA ALA A 550 -15.82 16.15 27.92
C ALA A 550 -17.30 16.56 27.62
N ILE A 551 -17.73 16.39 26.34
CA ILE A 551 -19.14 16.60 25.95
C ILE A 551 -20.06 15.63 26.69
N LYS A 552 -19.65 14.34 26.82
CA LYS A 552 -20.43 13.31 27.53
C LYS A 552 -20.47 13.54 29.04
N SER A 553 -19.41 14.12 29.61
CA SER A 553 -19.31 14.48 31.02
C SER A 553 -19.84 15.92 31.30
N GLU A 554 -20.51 16.57 30.34
CA GLU A 554 -21.09 17.91 30.43
C GLU A 554 -20.08 19.03 30.76
N GLN A 555 -18.78 18.76 30.56
CA GLN A 555 -17.70 19.72 30.75
C GLN A 555 -17.49 20.56 29.47
N TYR A 556 -18.48 21.39 29.16
CA TYR A 556 -18.58 22.08 27.87
C TYR A 556 -17.44 23.05 27.59
N GLU A 557 -17.02 23.86 28.58
CA GLU A 557 -15.90 24.79 28.41
C GLU A 557 -14.58 24.06 28.05
N TYR A 558 -14.34 22.91 28.70
CA TYR A 558 -13.19 22.13 28.39
C TYR A 558 -13.28 21.47 26.99
N ALA A 559 -14.47 21.05 26.59
CA ALA A 559 -14.72 20.54 25.24
C ALA A 559 -14.46 21.62 24.18
N VAL A 560 -14.92 22.88 24.42
CA VAL A 560 -14.63 24.02 23.54
C VAL A 560 -13.12 24.23 23.36
N LYS A 561 -12.35 24.21 24.47
CA LYS A 561 -10.89 24.35 24.43
C LYS A 561 -10.25 23.29 23.54
N GLN A 562 -10.65 22.02 23.69
CA GLN A 562 -10.09 20.90 22.92
C GLN A 562 -10.50 20.94 21.44
N LEU A 563 -11.76 21.34 21.14
CA LEU A 563 -12.23 21.49 19.76
C LEU A 563 -11.52 22.65 19.04
N LYS A 564 -11.26 23.76 19.73
CA LYS A 564 -10.44 24.86 19.19
C LYS A 564 -9.01 24.41 18.90
N ASP A 565 -8.42 23.53 19.71
CA ASP A 565 -7.10 22.92 19.42
C ASP A 565 -7.18 22.00 18.17
N CYS A 566 -8.24 21.22 17.99
CA CYS A 566 -8.47 20.44 16.78
C CYS A 566 -8.56 21.33 15.53
N ILE A 567 -9.33 22.40 15.61
CA ILE A 567 -9.51 23.37 14.51
C ILE A 567 -8.17 24.05 14.17
N ARG A 568 -7.40 24.45 15.18
CA ARG A 568 -6.07 25.04 14.98
C ARG A 568 -5.13 24.09 14.21
N ARG A 569 -5.20 22.78 14.48
CA ARG A 569 -4.36 21.75 13.79
C ARG A 569 -4.85 21.42 12.40
N THR A 570 -6.17 21.44 12.19
CA THR A 570 -6.82 21.05 10.93
C THR A 570 -8.02 21.97 10.65
N PRO A 571 -7.77 23.22 10.23
CA PRO A 571 -8.80 24.27 10.10
C PRO A 571 -9.84 23.97 9.00
N HIS A 572 -9.56 23.10 8.07
CA HIS A 572 -10.48 22.76 6.97
C HIS A 572 -11.44 21.61 7.31
N ARG A 573 -11.36 21.01 8.51
CA ARG A 573 -12.22 19.89 8.90
C ARG A 573 -13.55 20.32 9.47
N SER A 574 -14.59 20.25 8.65
CA SER A 574 -15.98 20.59 9.00
C SER A 574 -16.51 19.92 10.29
N THR A 575 -16.06 18.69 10.58
CA THR A 575 -16.55 17.90 11.72
C THR A 575 -16.29 18.59 13.06
N TYR A 576 -15.15 19.27 13.23
CA TYR A 576 -14.81 19.94 14.48
C TYR A 576 -15.64 21.20 14.71
N TYR A 577 -15.95 21.93 13.66
CA TYR A 577 -16.89 23.07 13.73
C TYR A 577 -18.31 22.62 14.05
N ALA A 578 -18.77 21.51 13.45
CA ALA A 578 -20.10 20.98 13.77
C ALA A 578 -20.21 20.48 15.22
N MET A 579 -19.14 19.86 15.75
CA MET A 579 -19.08 19.48 17.17
C MET A 579 -19.08 20.73 18.07
N LEU A 580 -18.34 21.77 17.67
CA LEU A 580 -18.27 23.02 18.41
C LEU A 580 -19.64 23.74 18.46
N ALA A 581 -20.37 23.71 17.33
CA ALA A 581 -21.74 24.24 17.27
C ALA A 581 -22.68 23.53 18.27
N GLN A 582 -22.61 22.20 18.34
CA GLN A 582 -23.40 21.39 19.28
C GLN A 582 -23.04 21.69 20.75
N VAL A 583 -21.78 21.97 21.05
CA VAL A 583 -21.33 22.31 22.38
C VAL A 583 -21.83 23.72 22.77
N TYR A 584 -21.70 24.71 21.90
CA TYR A 584 -22.20 26.05 22.14
C TYR A 584 -23.74 26.11 22.29
N GLU A 585 -24.46 25.29 21.53
CA GLU A 585 -25.91 25.11 21.69
C GLU A 585 -26.25 24.62 23.10
N LYS A 586 -25.54 23.58 23.61
CA LYS A 586 -25.70 23.06 24.97
C LYS A 586 -25.36 24.08 26.07
N MET A 587 -24.51 25.05 25.78
CA MET A 587 -24.13 26.15 26.68
C MET A 587 -25.09 27.35 26.60
N GLY A 588 -26.10 27.29 25.74
CA GLY A 588 -27.00 28.43 25.48
C GLY A 588 -26.39 29.58 24.67
N ARG A 589 -25.19 29.37 24.09
CA ARG A 589 -24.45 30.36 23.29
C ARG A 589 -24.87 30.27 21.82
N LYS A 590 -26.06 30.73 21.50
CA LYS A 590 -26.70 30.57 20.20
C LYS A 590 -25.92 31.20 19.06
N ASP A 591 -25.39 32.41 19.21
CA ASP A 591 -24.64 33.09 18.16
C ASP A 591 -23.32 32.34 17.80
N ASP A 592 -22.59 31.86 18.82
CA ASP A 592 -21.40 31.07 18.64
C ASP A 592 -21.70 29.72 17.96
N ALA A 593 -22.85 29.11 18.31
CA ALA A 593 -23.31 27.88 17.68
C ALA A 593 -23.65 28.09 16.20
N LEU A 594 -24.37 29.20 15.89
CA LEU A 594 -24.68 29.58 14.51
C LEU A 594 -23.41 29.84 13.69
N LEU A 595 -22.49 30.63 14.22
CA LEU A 595 -21.19 30.87 13.53
C LEU A 595 -20.44 29.57 13.29
N SER A 596 -20.39 28.69 14.27
CA SER A 596 -19.68 27.40 14.15
C SER A 596 -20.31 26.51 13.10
N ILE A 597 -21.66 26.41 13.03
CA ILE A 597 -22.30 25.55 12.03
C ILE A 597 -22.20 26.13 10.61
N GLU A 598 -22.17 27.44 10.45
CA GLU A 598 -21.92 28.08 9.15
C GLU A 598 -20.50 27.79 8.68
N LEU A 599 -19.50 27.83 9.56
CA LEU A 599 -18.13 27.40 9.24
C LEU A 599 -18.04 25.90 8.88
N ALA A 600 -18.83 25.05 9.54
CA ALA A 600 -18.91 23.63 9.16
C ALA A 600 -19.51 23.45 7.77
N LEU A 601 -20.52 24.22 7.41
CA LEU A 601 -21.17 24.23 6.10
C LEU A 601 -20.28 24.83 5.01
N LEU A 602 -19.40 25.78 5.34
CA LEU A 602 -18.39 26.30 4.40
C LEU A 602 -17.50 25.16 3.86
N TRP A 603 -17.10 24.25 4.72
CA TRP A 603 -16.24 23.10 4.35
C TRP A 603 -17.01 21.86 3.93
N TYR A 604 -18.32 21.77 4.18
CA TYR A 604 -19.16 20.68 3.73
C TYR A 604 -20.59 21.13 3.45
N PRO A 605 -20.83 21.91 2.36
CA PRO A 605 -22.13 22.54 2.07
C PRO A 605 -23.27 21.54 1.85
N THR A 606 -22.95 20.34 1.36
CA THR A 606 -23.95 19.32 1.02
C THR A 606 -24.33 18.40 2.17
N ASN A 607 -23.79 18.61 3.39
CA ASN A 607 -24.10 17.79 4.55
C ASN A 607 -25.50 18.10 5.09
N LYS A 608 -26.41 17.12 4.95
CA LYS A 608 -27.81 17.26 5.38
C LYS A 608 -27.92 17.53 6.89
N LYS A 609 -27.16 16.78 7.71
CA LYS A 609 -27.19 16.92 9.17
C LYS A 609 -26.76 18.33 9.62
N TYR A 610 -25.77 18.93 8.96
CA TYR A 610 -25.34 20.30 9.29
C TYR A 610 -26.41 21.33 8.92
N LYS A 611 -27.14 21.14 7.81
CA LYS A 611 -28.26 21.97 7.41
C LYS A 611 -29.40 21.88 8.41
N GLU A 612 -29.71 20.69 8.90
CA GLU A 612 -30.74 20.47 9.94
C GLU A 612 -30.35 21.18 11.26
N ILE A 613 -29.09 21.06 11.71
CA ILE A 613 -28.60 21.75 12.90
C ILE A 613 -28.72 23.28 12.72
N ARG A 614 -28.33 23.80 11.55
CA ARG A 614 -28.45 25.23 11.26
C ARG A 614 -29.90 25.72 11.32
N SER A 615 -30.84 24.96 10.69
CA SER A 615 -32.26 25.29 10.73
C SER A 615 -32.77 25.33 12.16
N PHE A 616 -32.52 24.27 12.94
CA PHE A 616 -32.89 24.20 14.35
C PHE A 616 -32.37 25.40 15.16
N LEU A 617 -31.09 25.76 14.98
CA LEU A 617 -30.49 26.91 15.68
C LEU A 617 -31.08 28.28 15.26
N LYS A 618 -31.64 28.40 14.05
CA LYS A 618 -32.31 29.64 13.60
C LYS A 618 -33.72 29.76 14.15
N ASP A 619 -34.41 28.62 14.28
CA ASP A 619 -35.81 28.56 14.68
C ASP A 619 -35.96 28.54 16.22
N SER A 620 -34.96 28.12 16.98
CA SER A 620 -34.87 28.16 18.45
C SER A 620 -34.45 29.54 18.94
#